data_ac77aa8630910e84dfb4d25f32e17880
#
_entry.id   ac77aa8630910e84dfb4d25f32e17880
#
_cell.length_a   1.000
_cell.length_b   1.000
_cell.length_c   1.000
_cell.angle_alpha   90.00
_cell.angle_beta   90.00
_cell.angle_gamma   90.00
#
_symmetry.space_group_name_H-M   'P 1'
#
loop_
_entity.id
_entity.type
_entity.pdbx_description
1 polymer ?
#
loop_
_entity_poly.entity_id
_entity_poly.type
_entity_poly.pdbx_seq_one_letter_code
_entity_poly.pdbx_strand_id
1 'polypeptide(L)'
;MFFSLAAVEVGTHLYWSFAGFTVHGQVLIVTWLVIATILAIAISGSSNLEQIPKGLQNFVESVFEYVSGIAKDQIGEYEYRPWVPYVGTLFLFIFVANWYGALVPWKLIELPEGELAAPTNDINTTVALSLLTSLSYFYAGLSKKGLGFFARYISPTPIFLPINILEDFTKPLSLSFRLFGNILADEIVVSVLCLLVPLFIPLPVMVLGIFASSVQALVFSTLSPTSLNIVSVIV
;
A
#
# COMPACT_ATOMS: atom_id res chain seq x y z
N MET A 1 31.57 0.46 30.94
CA MET A 1 30.44 0.94 30.15
C MET A 1 30.29 -0.03 28.98
N PHE A 2 29.60 -1.12 29.22
CA PHE A 2 29.44 -2.20 28.24
C PHE A 2 28.35 -1.78 27.28
N PHE A 3 28.69 -1.55 26.02
CA PHE A 3 27.71 -1.60 24.95
C PHE A 3 27.15 -3.00 24.96
N SER A 4 25.94 -3.17 25.48
CA SER A 4 25.15 -4.33 25.16
C SER A 4 24.99 -4.32 23.65
N LEU A 5 25.59 -5.30 22.99
CA LEU A 5 25.27 -5.65 21.61
C LEU A 5 23.76 -5.86 21.61
N ALA A 6 23.02 -4.84 21.20
CA ALA A 6 21.62 -4.99 20.90
C ALA A 6 21.55 -6.06 19.81
N ALA A 7 21.25 -7.27 20.23
CA ALA A 7 20.80 -8.26 19.28
C ALA A 7 19.69 -7.58 18.46
N VAL A 8 19.79 -7.62 17.14
CA VAL A 8 18.71 -7.18 16.27
C VAL A 8 17.58 -8.18 16.53
N GLU A 9 16.84 -7.97 17.61
CA GLU A 9 15.58 -8.67 17.83
C GLU A 9 14.58 -8.08 16.85
N VAL A 10 14.56 -8.67 15.67
CA VAL A 10 13.49 -8.46 14.71
C VAL A 10 12.23 -9.03 15.36
N GLY A 11 11.42 -8.15 15.97
CA GLY A 11 10.06 -8.52 16.25
C GLY A 11 9.58 -8.68 17.69
N THR A 12 9.96 -7.81 18.64
CA THR A 12 9.10 -7.61 19.82
C THR A 12 7.94 -6.67 19.42
N HIS A 13 6.92 -7.27 18.82
CA HIS A 13 5.74 -6.54 18.38
C HIS A 13 4.73 -6.41 19.53
N LEU A 14 4.07 -5.26 19.60
CA LEU A 14 2.98 -5.05 20.56
C LEU A 14 1.76 -5.89 20.16
N TYR A 15 1.47 -6.93 20.95
CA TYR A 15 0.31 -7.78 20.73
C TYR A 15 -0.77 -7.49 21.78
N TRP A 16 -1.99 -7.26 21.30
CA TRP A 16 -3.17 -7.22 22.15
C TRP A 16 -3.97 -8.51 21.98
N SER A 17 -4.25 -9.20 23.09
CA SER A 17 -5.15 -10.34 23.10
C SER A 17 -6.56 -9.89 23.48
N PHE A 18 -7.47 -9.90 22.51
CA PHE A 18 -8.88 -9.60 22.73
C PHE A 18 -9.73 -10.82 22.36
N ALA A 19 -10.48 -11.36 23.33
CA ALA A 19 -11.39 -12.50 23.12
C ALA A 19 -10.77 -13.73 22.43
N GLY A 20 -9.47 -14.02 22.68
CA GLY A 20 -8.76 -15.16 22.08
C GLY A 20 -8.13 -14.89 20.70
N PHE A 21 -8.28 -13.69 20.15
CA PHE A 21 -7.57 -13.24 18.96
C PHE A 21 -6.37 -12.37 19.36
N THR A 22 -5.20 -12.66 18.78
CA THR A 22 -4.02 -11.81 18.91
C THR A 22 -4.03 -10.76 17.81
N VAL A 23 -4.13 -9.50 18.19
CA VAL A 23 -4.14 -8.36 17.25
C VAL A 23 -2.82 -7.62 17.38
N HIS A 24 -2.20 -7.29 16.26
CA HIS A 24 -0.98 -6.48 16.22
C HIS A 24 -1.32 -5.03 16.55
N GLY A 25 -1.18 -4.64 17.81
CA GLY A 25 -1.54 -3.31 18.32
C GLY A 25 -0.77 -2.19 17.63
N GLN A 26 0.51 -2.41 17.32
CA GLN A 26 1.35 -1.46 16.57
C GLN A 26 0.78 -1.12 15.19
N VAL A 27 0.32 -2.13 14.44
CA VAL A 27 -0.26 -1.95 13.11
C VAL A 27 -1.51 -1.09 13.18
N LEU A 28 -2.37 -1.34 14.17
CA LEU A 28 -3.58 -0.53 14.37
C LEU A 28 -3.26 0.92 14.69
N ILE A 29 -2.37 1.17 15.64
CA ILE A 29 -2.00 2.53 16.07
C ILE A 29 -1.46 3.32 14.88
N VAL A 30 -0.48 2.75 14.16
CA VAL A 30 0.15 3.46 13.04
C VAL A 30 -0.79 3.59 11.84
N THR A 31 -1.66 2.61 11.59
CA THR A 31 -2.71 2.71 10.56
C THR A 31 -3.66 3.88 10.85
N TRP A 32 -4.14 4.01 12.09
CA TRP A 32 -4.99 5.14 12.48
C TRP A 32 -4.26 6.49 12.35
N LEU A 33 -2.97 6.52 12.66
CA LEU A 33 -2.15 7.72 12.53
C LEU A 33 -1.98 8.11 11.04
N VAL A 34 -1.74 7.14 10.16
CA VAL A 34 -1.70 7.36 8.69
C VAL A 34 -3.04 7.89 8.18
N ILE A 35 -4.16 7.27 8.56
CA ILE A 35 -5.50 7.72 8.18
C ILE A 35 -5.76 9.13 8.68
N ALA A 36 -5.45 9.43 9.95
CA ALA A 36 -5.63 10.76 10.53
C ALA A 36 -4.82 11.82 9.78
N THR A 37 -3.58 11.50 9.37
CA THR A 37 -2.71 12.40 8.61
C THR A 37 -3.30 12.70 7.22
N ILE A 38 -3.75 11.67 6.51
CA ILE A 38 -4.38 11.84 5.18
C ILE A 38 -5.64 12.70 5.31
N LEU A 39 -6.49 12.39 6.28
CA LEU A 39 -7.72 13.17 6.51
C LEU A 39 -7.42 14.62 6.92
N ALA A 40 -6.43 14.85 7.77
CA ALA A 40 -6.03 16.19 8.19
C ALA A 40 -5.56 17.04 6.99
N ILE A 41 -4.76 16.45 6.10
CA ILE A 41 -4.29 17.13 4.88
C ILE A 41 -5.48 17.40 3.94
N ALA A 42 -6.33 16.41 3.72
CA ALA A 42 -7.50 16.54 2.83
C ALA A 42 -8.49 17.60 3.34
N ILE A 43 -8.82 17.60 4.63
CA ILE A 43 -9.75 18.56 5.24
C ILE A 43 -9.14 19.96 5.23
N SER A 44 -7.86 20.12 5.59
CA SER A 44 -7.20 21.43 5.59
C SER A 44 -7.06 22.04 4.20
N GLY A 45 -6.80 21.20 3.17
CA GLY A 45 -6.72 21.64 1.78
C GLY A 45 -8.08 21.95 1.14
N SER A 46 -9.18 21.36 1.65
CA SER A 46 -10.54 21.60 1.13
C SER A 46 -11.38 22.58 1.95
N SER A 47 -10.85 23.11 3.06
CA SER A 47 -11.61 23.98 3.98
C SER A 47 -11.96 25.35 3.40
N ASN A 48 -11.09 25.92 2.54
CA ASN A 48 -11.31 27.23 1.92
C ASN A 48 -11.00 27.10 0.41
N LEU A 49 -11.98 26.72 -0.38
CA LEU A 49 -11.83 26.57 -1.81
C LEU A 49 -11.82 27.93 -2.53
N GLU A 50 -10.68 28.29 -3.11
CA GLU A 50 -10.52 29.44 -4.00
C GLU A 50 -10.54 29.00 -5.46
N GLN A 51 -11.01 29.88 -6.37
CA GLN A 51 -11.02 29.59 -7.82
C GLN A 51 -9.61 29.41 -8.39
N ILE A 52 -8.61 30.08 -7.79
CA ILE A 52 -7.20 29.91 -8.13
C ILE A 52 -6.54 29.26 -6.91
N PRO A 53 -6.23 27.95 -6.97
CA PRO A 53 -5.72 27.22 -5.82
C PRO A 53 -4.37 27.73 -5.37
N LYS A 54 -4.18 27.91 -4.06
CA LYS A 54 -2.93 28.35 -3.45
C LYS A 54 -2.56 27.45 -2.26
N GLY A 55 -1.26 27.29 -2.02
CA GLY A 55 -0.75 26.57 -0.84
C GLY A 55 -1.22 25.12 -0.78
N LEU A 56 -1.83 24.73 0.34
CA LEU A 56 -2.29 23.35 0.58
C LEU A 56 -3.39 22.90 -0.37
N GLN A 57 -4.29 23.79 -0.78
CA GLN A 57 -5.31 23.47 -1.77
C GLN A 57 -4.68 23.02 -3.10
N ASN A 58 -3.70 23.77 -3.58
CA ASN A 58 -2.99 23.43 -4.83
C ASN A 58 -2.30 22.08 -4.73
N PHE A 59 -1.72 21.76 -3.56
CA PHE A 59 -1.10 20.45 -3.34
C PHE A 59 -2.13 19.31 -3.40
N VAL A 60 -3.24 19.44 -2.68
CA VAL A 60 -4.30 18.41 -2.64
C VAL A 60 -4.93 18.22 -4.02
N GLU A 61 -5.20 19.30 -4.75
CA GLU A 61 -5.71 19.26 -6.14
C GLU A 61 -4.73 18.59 -7.09
N SER A 62 -3.42 18.90 -6.99
CA SER A 62 -2.39 18.26 -7.80
C SER A 62 -2.30 16.75 -7.54
N VAL A 63 -2.40 16.32 -6.28
CA VAL A 63 -2.43 14.89 -5.92
C VAL A 63 -3.69 14.23 -6.48
N PHE A 64 -4.84 14.87 -6.38
CA PHE A 64 -6.10 14.36 -6.92
C PHE A 64 -6.05 14.25 -8.45
N GLU A 65 -5.51 15.25 -9.14
CA GLU A 65 -5.33 15.24 -10.60
C GLU A 65 -4.39 14.12 -11.03
N TYR A 66 -3.28 13.93 -10.31
CA TYR A 66 -2.33 12.86 -10.55
C TYR A 66 -2.99 11.47 -10.43
N VAL A 67 -3.72 11.22 -9.35
CA VAL A 67 -4.45 9.96 -9.14
C VAL A 67 -5.54 9.75 -10.19
N SER A 68 -6.26 10.82 -10.56
CA SER A 68 -7.28 10.77 -11.61
C SER A 68 -6.66 10.45 -12.97
N GLY A 69 -5.46 10.97 -13.25
CA GLY A 69 -4.68 10.63 -14.44
C GLY A 69 -4.33 9.15 -14.49
N ILE A 70 -3.80 8.59 -13.39
CA ILE A 70 -3.50 7.16 -13.28
C ILE A 70 -4.76 6.32 -13.55
N ALA A 71 -5.87 6.67 -12.91
CA ALA A 71 -7.13 5.93 -13.09
C ALA A 71 -7.63 6.02 -14.54
N LYS A 72 -7.55 7.20 -15.16
CA LYS A 72 -7.93 7.43 -16.55
C LYS A 72 -7.09 6.62 -17.53
N ASP A 73 -5.76 6.60 -17.35
CA ASP A 73 -4.83 5.89 -18.22
C ASP A 73 -5.00 4.37 -18.14
N GLN A 74 -5.41 3.86 -16.98
CA GLN A 74 -5.54 2.42 -16.75
C GLN A 74 -6.94 1.87 -17.05
N ILE A 75 -8.00 2.61 -16.74
CA ILE A 75 -9.39 2.15 -16.89
C ILE A 75 -10.00 2.61 -18.22
N GLY A 76 -9.50 3.74 -18.75
CA GLY A 76 -10.04 4.38 -19.92
C GLY A 76 -10.93 5.60 -19.61
N GLU A 77 -11.10 6.45 -20.60
CA GLU A 77 -11.67 7.80 -20.45
C GLU A 77 -13.14 7.82 -19.99
N TYR A 78 -13.90 6.76 -20.30
CA TYR A 78 -15.35 6.72 -20.03
C TYR A 78 -15.72 6.19 -18.65
N GLU A 79 -14.89 5.34 -18.05
CA GLU A 79 -15.28 4.55 -16.88
C GLU A 79 -14.42 4.80 -15.63
N TYR A 80 -13.42 5.68 -15.69
CA TYR A 80 -12.48 5.87 -14.59
C TYR A 80 -13.08 6.60 -13.37
N ARG A 81 -14.03 7.54 -13.59
CA ARG A 81 -14.53 8.45 -12.54
C ARG A 81 -15.03 7.76 -11.25
N PRO A 82 -15.86 6.71 -11.32
CA PRO A 82 -16.31 6.05 -10.10
C PRO A 82 -15.19 5.29 -9.37
N TRP A 83 -14.08 4.99 -10.03
CA TRP A 83 -12.94 4.27 -9.45
C TRP A 83 -11.85 5.19 -8.89
N VAL A 84 -11.86 6.48 -9.21
CA VAL A 84 -10.88 7.46 -8.69
C VAL A 84 -10.80 7.46 -7.16
N PRO A 85 -11.90 7.47 -6.39
CA PRO A 85 -11.82 7.44 -4.93
C PRO A 85 -11.16 6.17 -4.41
N TYR A 86 -11.45 5.01 -5.01
CA TYR A 86 -10.87 3.74 -4.61
C TYR A 86 -9.36 3.68 -4.91
N VAL A 87 -8.96 4.00 -6.14
CA VAL A 87 -7.55 4.02 -6.55
C VAL A 87 -6.77 5.04 -5.73
N GLY A 88 -7.36 6.23 -5.50
CA GLY A 88 -6.76 7.29 -4.72
C GLY A 88 -6.57 6.94 -3.26
N THR A 89 -7.54 6.33 -2.62
CA THR A 89 -7.41 5.91 -1.22
C THR A 89 -6.35 4.83 -1.05
N LEU A 90 -6.29 3.85 -1.96
CA LEU A 90 -5.24 2.82 -1.94
C LEU A 90 -3.85 3.42 -2.15
N PHE A 91 -3.70 4.27 -3.17
CA PHE A 91 -2.42 4.92 -3.45
C PHE A 91 -1.94 5.76 -2.27
N LEU A 92 -2.78 6.66 -1.77
CA LEU A 92 -2.42 7.54 -0.66
C LEU A 92 -2.12 6.77 0.62
N PHE A 93 -2.92 5.76 0.93
CA PHE A 93 -2.69 4.94 2.11
C PHE A 93 -1.33 4.24 2.05
N ILE A 94 -1.02 3.53 0.95
CA ILE A 94 0.24 2.80 0.80
C ILE A 94 1.42 3.78 0.76
N PHE A 95 1.28 4.88 0.03
CA PHE A 95 2.31 5.91 -0.09
C PHE A 95 2.66 6.51 1.27
N VAL A 96 1.67 6.99 2.01
CA VAL A 96 1.90 7.60 3.33
C VAL A 96 2.37 6.55 4.34
N ALA A 97 1.82 5.33 4.34
CA ALA A 97 2.26 4.26 5.23
C ALA A 97 3.74 3.90 5.01
N ASN A 98 4.18 3.84 3.75
CA ASN A 98 5.58 3.57 3.40
C ASN A 98 6.50 4.72 3.83
N TRP A 99 6.05 5.98 3.65
CA TRP A 99 6.80 7.13 4.10
C TRP A 99 6.93 7.20 5.62
N TYR A 100 5.88 6.81 6.34
CA TYR A 100 5.97 6.67 7.81
C TYR A 100 7.00 5.62 8.21
N GLY A 101 7.10 4.51 7.48
CA GLY A 101 8.12 3.49 7.71
C GLY A 101 9.54 3.99 7.53
N ALA A 102 9.78 4.80 6.50
CA ALA A 102 11.10 5.26 6.14
C ALA A 102 11.56 6.53 6.88
N LEU A 103 10.64 7.48 7.15
CA LEU A 103 10.98 8.78 7.73
C LEU A 103 10.94 8.80 9.25
N VAL A 104 10.08 8.01 9.87
CA VAL A 104 9.97 7.99 11.33
C VAL A 104 10.98 6.99 11.88
N PRO A 105 11.91 7.42 12.73
CA PRO A 105 12.86 6.52 13.35
C PRO A 105 12.20 5.74 14.50
N TRP A 106 11.41 4.74 14.15
CA TRP A 106 10.63 3.94 15.09
C TRP A 106 11.46 3.32 16.21
N LYS A 107 12.73 3.01 15.94
CA LYS A 107 13.68 2.46 16.91
C LYS A 107 14.08 3.41 18.03
N LEU A 108 13.81 4.73 17.87
CA LEU A 108 14.01 5.71 18.94
C LEU A 108 12.79 5.85 19.85
N ILE A 109 11.65 5.30 19.43
CA ILE A 109 10.39 5.33 20.19
C ILE A 109 10.22 3.97 20.87
N GLU A 110 11.00 3.76 21.93
CA GLU A 110 10.88 2.56 22.76
C GLU A 110 9.58 2.62 23.58
N LEU A 111 8.64 1.77 23.27
CA LEU A 111 7.48 1.53 24.12
C LEU A 111 7.80 0.39 25.10
N PRO A 112 7.25 0.41 26.34
CA PRO A 112 7.53 -0.60 27.37
C PRO A 112 7.18 -2.03 26.93
N GLU A 113 6.35 -2.21 25.91
CA GLU A 113 5.80 -3.49 25.46
C GLU A 113 6.12 -3.84 23.99
N GLY A 114 6.97 -3.08 23.31
CA GLY A 114 7.36 -3.38 21.92
C GLY A 114 7.71 -2.15 21.08
N GLU A 115 8.21 -2.39 19.89
CA GLU A 115 8.56 -1.35 18.92
C GLU A 115 7.39 -1.07 17.96
N LEU A 116 7.22 0.19 17.55
CA LEU A 116 6.30 0.55 16.49
C LEU A 116 6.97 0.35 15.13
N ALA A 117 6.21 -0.11 14.16
CA ALA A 117 6.66 -0.28 12.77
C ALA A 117 5.59 0.20 11.78
N ALA A 118 5.99 0.43 10.53
CA ALA A 118 5.04 0.77 9.48
C ALA A 118 3.97 -0.32 9.31
N PRO A 119 2.70 0.04 9.04
CA PRO A 119 1.64 -0.94 8.80
C PRO A 119 1.96 -1.90 7.65
N THR A 120 2.67 -1.40 6.65
CA THR A 120 3.07 -2.16 5.45
C THR A 120 4.24 -3.12 5.69
N ASN A 121 4.89 -3.05 6.87
CA ASN A 121 5.87 -4.04 7.32
C ASN A 121 5.21 -5.29 7.94
N ASP A 122 3.89 -5.32 8.06
CA ASP A 122 3.14 -6.51 8.47
C ASP A 122 2.56 -7.22 7.23
N ILE A 123 2.87 -8.51 7.09
CA ILE A 123 2.39 -9.33 5.99
C ILE A 123 0.85 -9.42 5.97
N ASN A 124 0.21 -9.40 7.15
CA ASN A 124 -1.26 -9.45 7.23
C ASN A 124 -1.89 -8.22 6.61
N THR A 125 -1.30 -7.04 6.81
CA THR A 125 -1.76 -5.78 6.22
C THR A 125 -1.59 -5.78 4.70
N THR A 126 -0.44 -6.23 4.21
CA THR A 126 -0.17 -6.28 2.76
C THR A 126 -1.03 -7.34 2.06
N VAL A 127 -1.28 -8.48 2.70
CA VAL A 127 -2.23 -9.49 2.21
C VAL A 127 -3.66 -8.95 2.21
N ALA A 128 -4.09 -8.26 3.26
CA ALA A 128 -5.42 -7.65 3.32
C ALA A 128 -5.63 -6.63 2.18
N LEU A 129 -4.66 -5.77 1.91
CA LEU A 129 -4.70 -4.80 0.81
C LEU A 129 -4.77 -5.50 -0.56
N SER A 130 -3.98 -6.54 -0.76
CA SER A 130 -3.97 -7.29 -2.02
C SER A 130 -5.26 -8.09 -2.23
N LEU A 131 -5.84 -8.67 -1.18
CA LEU A 131 -7.15 -9.31 -1.22
C LEU A 131 -8.27 -8.31 -1.49
N LEU A 132 -8.22 -7.11 -0.89
CA LEU A 132 -9.17 -6.04 -1.17
C LEU A 132 -9.14 -5.66 -2.67
N THR A 133 -7.95 -5.59 -3.25
CA THR A 133 -7.77 -5.33 -4.69
C THR A 133 -8.38 -6.43 -5.55
N SER A 134 -8.16 -7.70 -5.19
CA SER A 134 -8.77 -8.84 -5.87
C SER A 134 -10.29 -8.84 -5.74
N LEU A 135 -10.83 -8.59 -4.55
CA LEU A 135 -12.27 -8.51 -4.33
C LEU A 135 -12.91 -7.40 -5.16
N SER A 136 -12.25 -6.23 -5.25
CA SER A 136 -12.71 -5.12 -6.09
C SER A 136 -12.74 -5.49 -7.57
N TYR A 137 -11.75 -6.24 -8.03
CA TYR A 137 -11.70 -6.77 -9.39
C TYR A 137 -12.86 -7.74 -9.67
N PHE A 138 -13.12 -8.72 -8.77
CA PHE A 138 -14.25 -9.64 -8.92
C PHE A 138 -15.58 -8.90 -8.85
N TYR A 139 -15.72 -7.93 -7.94
CA TYR A 139 -16.91 -7.11 -7.83
C TYR A 139 -17.21 -6.34 -9.12
N ALA A 140 -16.20 -5.69 -9.71
CA ALA A 140 -16.35 -4.98 -10.97
C ALA A 140 -16.72 -5.91 -12.12
N GLY A 141 -16.09 -7.09 -12.20
CA GLY A 141 -16.38 -8.09 -13.22
C GLY A 141 -17.81 -8.64 -13.14
N LEU A 142 -18.24 -9.00 -11.92
CA LEU A 142 -19.60 -9.48 -11.69
C LEU A 142 -20.66 -8.39 -11.89
N SER A 143 -20.37 -7.16 -11.50
CA SER A 143 -21.30 -6.03 -11.66
C SER A 143 -21.59 -5.70 -13.14
N LYS A 144 -20.59 -5.87 -14.02
CA LYS A 144 -20.73 -5.55 -15.45
C LYS A 144 -21.27 -6.71 -16.30
N LYS A 145 -20.75 -7.91 -16.09
CA LYS A 145 -21.03 -9.08 -16.94
C LYS A 145 -21.88 -10.17 -16.25
N GLY A 146 -22.13 -10.01 -14.94
CA GLY A 146 -22.80 -11.05 -14.17
C GLY A 146 -22.04 -12.38 -14.25
N LEU A 147 -22.76 -13.49 -14.36
CA LEU A 147 -22.17 -14.84 -14.47
C LEU A 147 -21.34 -15.04 -15.75
N GLY A 148 -21.54 -14.23 -16.79
CA GLY A 148 -20.73 -14.26 -18.00
C GLY A 148 -19.26 -13.91 -17.77
N PHE A 149 -18.93 -13.25 -16.64
CA PHE A 149 -17.55 -12.99 -16.25
C PHE A 149 -16.71 -14.26 -16.14
N PHE A 150 -17.29 -15.37 -15.69
CA PHE A 150 -16.58 -16.65 -15.55
C PHE A 150 -16.29 -17.33 -16.90
N ALA A 151 -16.96 -16.93 -17.99
CA ALA A 151 -16.67 -17.47 -19.32
C ALA A 151 -15.24 -17.21 -19.78
N ARG A 152 -14.56 -16.17 -19.25
CA ARG A 152 -13.15 -15.88 -19.53
C ARG A 152 -12.20 -17.02 -19.09
N TYR A 153 -12.56 -17.79 -18.05
CA TYR A 153 -11.73 -18.89 -17.59
C TYR A 153 -11.67 -20.04 -18.61
N ILE A 154 -12.70 -20.16 -19.42
CA ILE A 154 -12.83 -21.23 -20.45
C ILE A 154 -12.33 -20.74 -21.81
N SER A 155 -12.24 -19.43 -22.02
CA SER A 155 -11.79 -18.81 -23.28
C SER A 155 -10.25 -18.71 -23.33
N PRO A 156 -9.57 -18.97 -24.48
CA PRO A 156 -10.11 -19.46 -25.75
C PRO A 156 -10.35 -20.96 -25.79
N THR A 157 -9.78 -21.75 -24.92
CA THR A 157 -9.97 -23.21 -24.82
C THR A 157 -10.03 -23.66 -23.35
N PRO A 158 -10.79 -24.73 -23.01
CA PRO A 158 -10.91 -25.24 -21.64
C PRO A 158 -9.59 -25.68 -21.00
N ILE A 159 -8.55 -25.92 -21.79
CA ILE A 159 -7.21 -26.31 -21.32
C ILE A 159 -6.56 -25.19 -20.49
N PHE A 160 -6.90 -23.91 -20.75
CA PHE A 160 -6.36 -22.77 -20.00
C PHE A 160 -7.05 -22.51 -18.64
N LEU A 161 -8.13 -23.21 -18.36
CA LEU A 161 -8.89 -23.05 -17.11
C LEU A 161 -8.01 -23.13 -15.85
N PRO A 162 -7.13 -24.13 -15.64
CA PRO A 162 -6.30 -24.19 -14.45
C PRO A 162 -5.28 -23.05 -14.39
N ILE A 163 -4.75 -22.61 -15.53
CA ILE A 163 -3.78 -21.51 -15.60
C ILE A 163 -4.47 -20.18 -15.25
N ASN A 164 -5.64 -19.91 -15.80
CA ASN A 164 -6.38 -18.68 -15.54
C ASN A 164 -6.84 -18.58 -14.07
N ILE A 165 -7.24 -19.70 -13.45
CA ILE A 165 -7.56 -19.75 -12.02
C ILE A 165 -6.29 -19.46 -11.19
N LEU A 166 -5.17 -20.10 -11.52
CA LEU A 166 -3.89 -19.92 -10.82
C LEU A 166 -3.42 -18.46 -10.91
N GLU A 167 -3.59 -17.83 -12.07
CA GLU A 167 -3.24 -16.42 -12.28
C GLU A 167 -3.99 -15.48 -11.35
N ASP A 168 -5.29 -15.69 -11.14
CA ASP A 168 -6.09 -14.85 -10.24
C ASP A 168 -5.71 -14.99 -8.76
N PHE A 169 -5.15 -16.13 -8.34
CA PHE A 169 -4.57 -16.30 -7.01
C PHE A 169 -3.14 -15.75 -6.92
N THR A 170 -2.37 -15.90 -7.98
CA THR A 170 -0.96 -15.47 -7.99
C THR A 170 -0.82 -13.95 -8.01
N LYS A 171 -1.74 -13.23 -8.66
CA LYS A 171 -1.74 -11.76 -8.72
C LYS A 171 -1.73 -11.10 -7.33
N PRO A 172 -2.70 -11.36 -6.44
CA PRO A 172 -2.70 -10.76 -5.10
C PRO A 172 -1.52 -11.23 -4.26
N LEU A 173 -1.13 -12.50 -4.40
CA LEU A 173 0.02 -13.04 -3.68
C LEU A 173 1.32 -12.31 -4.08
N SER A 174 1.58 -12.18 -5.38
CA SER A 174 2.74 -11.45 -5.90
C SER A 174 2.75 -9.98 -5.47
N LEU A 175 1.57 -9.34 -5.45
CA LEU A 175 1.41 -7.95 -5.07
C LEU A 175 1.71 -7.74 -3.57
N SER A 176 1.20 -8.64 -2.72
CA SER A 176 1.45 -8.64 -1.28
C SER A 176 2.93 -8.85 -0.95
N PHE A 177 3.56 -9.88 -1.53
CA PHE A 177 4.98 -10.15 -1.29
C PHE A 177 5.90 -9.05 -1.81
N ARG A 178 5.54 -8.41 -2.91
CA ARG A 178 6.32 -7.29 -3.44
C ARG A 178 6.27 -6.08 -2.50
N LEU A 179 5.09 -5.75 -1.98
CA LEU A 179 4.94 -4.63 -1.04
C LEU A 179 5.67 -4.92 0.28
N PHE A 180 5.40 -6.05 0.89
CA PHE A 180 6.04 -6.49 2.13
C PHE A 180 7.56 -6.64 1.98
N GLY A 181 8.01 -7.32 0.92
CA GLY A 181 9.43 -7.62 0.72
C GLY A 181 10.30 -6.39 0.48
N ASN A 182 9.80 -5.39 -0.22
CA ASN A 182 10.54 -4.14 -0.40
C ASN A 182 10.75 -3.43 0.93
N ILE A 183 9.71 -3.31 1.75
CA ILE A 183 9.78 -2.59 3.04
C ILE A 183 10.65 -3.35 4.03
N LEU A 184 10.47 -4.66 4.12
CA LEU A 184 11.30 -5.52 4.99
C LEU A 184 12.77 -5.46 4.58
N ALA A 185 13.08 -5.49 3.28
CA ALA A 185 14.44 -5.39 2.78
C ALA A 185 15.07 -4.03 3.15
N ASP A 186 14.36 -2.94 2.96
CA ASP A 186 14.82 -1.60 3.33
C ASP A 186 15.10 -1.51 4.83
N GLU A 187 14.23 -2.03 5.68
CA GLU A 187 14.40 -2.01 7.13
C GLU A 187 15.61 -2.83 7.59
N ILE A 188 15.79 -4.03 7.03
CA ILE A 188 16.94 -4.89 7.36
C ILE A 188 18.24 -4.22 6.92
N VAL A 189 18.31 -3.71 5.69
CA VAL A 189 19.51 -3.08 5.14
C VAL A 189 19.90 -1.84 5.95
N VAL A 190 18.95 -0.97 6.26
CA VAL A 190 19.18 0.22 7.09
C VAL A 190 19.64 -0.18 8.49
N SER A 191 19.04 -1.21 9.10
CA SER A 191 19.43 -1.70 10.43
C SER A 191 20.87 -2.19 10.45
N VAL A 192 21.28 -3.00 9.47
CA VAL A 192 22.65 -3.51 9.37
C VAL A 192 23.64 -2.38 9.11
N LEU A 193 23.30 -1.42 8.27
CA LEU A 193 24.17 -0.28 7.99
C LEU A 193 24.34 0.65 9.19
N CYS A 194 23.29 0.84 9.98
CA CYS A 194 23.37 1.59 11.24
C CYS A 194 24.32 0.95 12.26
N LEU A 195 24.43 -0.39 12.27
CA LEU A 195 25.39 -1.09 13.13
C LEU A 195 26.84 -0.91 12.66
N LEU A 196 27.07 -0.81 11.35
CA LEU A 196 28.40 -0.66 10.78
C LEU A 196 28.91 0.78 10.84
N VAL A 197 28.12 1.73 10.36
CA VAL A 197 28.45 3.16 10.30
C VAL A 197 27.19 4.00 10.55
N PRO A 198 26.98 4.50 11.77
CA PRO A 198 25.67 4.98 12.21
C PRO A 198 25.16 6.28 11.57
N LEU A 199 26.00 7.07 10.88
CA LEU A 199 25.56 8.42 10.50
C LEU A 199 25.47 8.67 8.97
N PHE A 200 26.47 8.28 8.18
CA PHE A 200 26.55 8.70 6.77
C PHE A 200 26.05 7.67 5.76
N ILE A 201 26.25 6.38 6.01
CA ILE A 201 25.94 5.31 5.06
C ILE A 201 24.43 4.98 5.03
N PRO A 202 23.67 5.01 6.14
CA PRO A 202 22.23 4.73 6.09
C PRO A 202 21.40 5.76 5.33
N LEU A 203 21.79 7.06 5.36
CA LEU A 203 21.00 8.13 4.75
C LEU A 203 20.73 7.96 3.24
N PRO A 204 21.73 7.69 2.39
CA PRO A 204 21.47 7.44 0.96
C PRO A 204 20.58 6.23 0.73
N VAL A 205 20.70 5.18 1.55
CA VAL A 205 19.88 3.97 1.42
C VAL A 205 18.44 4.26 1.84
N MET A 206 18.21 5.01 2.91
CA MET A 206 16.87 5.47 3.30
C MET A 206 16.19 6.29 2.19
N VAL A 207 16.94 7.18 1.52
CA VAL A 207 16.39 7.94 0.38
C VAL A 207 16.02 7.02 -0.78
N LEU A 208 16.86 6.02 -1.09
CA LEU A 208 16.54 5.01 -2.10
C LEU A 208 15.31 4.18 -1.70
N GLY A 209 15.19 3.80 -0.43
CA GLY A 209 14.04 3.09 0.12
C GLY A 209 12.74 3.89 -0.03
N ILE A 210 12.75 5.19 0.29
CA ILE A 210 11.61 6.09 0.07
C ILE A 210 11.21 6.12 -1.41
N PHE A 211 12.18 6.23 -2.31
CA PHE A 211 11.91 6.23 -3.74
C PHE A 211 11.31 4.88 -4.20
N ALA A 212 11.93 3.76 -3.82
CA ALA A 212 11.44 2.42 -4.16
C ALA A 212 10.02 2.18 -3.62
N SER A 213 9.75 2.58 -2.38
CA SER A 213 8.44 2.49 -1.74
C SER A 213 7.38 3.36 -2.44
N SER A 214 7.77 4.54 -2.92
CA SER A 214 6.88 5.43 -3.69
C SER A 214 6.51 4.80 -5.04
N VAL A 215 7.50 4.25 -5.75
CA VAL A 215 7.26 3.50 -6.99
C VAL A 215 6.37 2.29 -6.73
N GLN A 216 6.56 1.60 -5.60
CA GLN A 216 5.74 0.45 -5.23
C GLN A 216 4.27 0.82 -4.98
N ALA A 217 4.00 1.95 -4.31
CA ALA A 217 2.64 2.46 -4.14
C ALA A 217 1.98 2.75 -5.51
N LEU A 218 2.74 3.31 -6.45
CA LEU A 218 2.33 3.55 -7.82
C LEU A 218 1.99 2.25 -8.56
N VAL A 219 2.88 1.26 -8.51
CA VAL A 219 2.67 -0.05 -9.13
C VAL A 219 1.43 -0.74 -8.56
N PHE A 220 1.23 -0.66 -7.23
CA PHE A 220 0.06 -1.23 -6.60
C PHE A 220 -1.24 -0.57 -7.08
N SER A 221 -1.24 0.76 -7.15
CA SER A 221 -2.41 1.53 -7.59
C SER A 221 -2.71 1.38 -9.09
N THR A 222 -1.71 1.12 -9.94
CA THR A 222 -1.90 0.89 -11.37
C THR A 222 -2.34 -0.54 -11.69
N LEU A 223 -1.87 -1.53 -10.95
CA LEU A 223 -2.29 -2.93 -11.15
C LEU A 223 -3.74 -3.18 -10.75
N SER A 224 -4.25 -2.45 -9.76
CA SER A 224 -5.64 -2.51 -9.35
C SER A 224 -6.60 -2.14 -10.51
N PRO A 225 -6.51 -0.96 -11.13
CA PRO A 225 -7.38 -0.58 -12.25
C PRO A 225 -7.08 -1.31 -13.55
N THR A 226 -5.83 -1.74 -13.81
CA THR A 226 -5.51 -2.54 -15.00
C THR A 226 -6.30 -3.86 -15.01
N SER A 227 -6.47 -4.47 -13.86
CA SER A 227 -7.33 -5.64 -13.72
C SER A 227 -8.79 -5.33 -14.06
N LEU A 228 -9.27 -4.12 -13.75
CA LEU A 228 -10.61 -3.64 -14.09
C LEU A 228 -10.78 -3.37 -15.59
N ASN A 229 -9.75 -2.88 -16.27
CA ASN A 229 -9.76 -2.62 -17.71
C ASN A 229 -9.90 -3.93 -18.51
N ILE A 230 -9.26 -5.02 -18.09
CA ILE A 230 -9.44 -6.33 -18.73
C ILE A 230 -10.92 -6.74 -18.76
N VAL A 231 -11.69 -6.32 -17.76
CA VAL A 231 -13.15 -6.58 -17.73
C VAL A 231 -13.89 -5.70 -18.72
N SER A 232 -13.43 -4.49 -19.01
CA SER A 232 -14.09 -3.56 -19.94
C SER A 232 -13.76 -3.84 -21.42
N VAL A 233 -12.54 -4.30 -21.72
CA VAL A 233 -12.05 -4.53 -23.09
C VAL A 233 -12.56 -5.84 -23.72
N ILE A 234 -12.96 -6.82 -22.88
CA ILE A 234 -13.52 -8.08 -23.39
C ILE A 234 -15.04 -7.91 -23.72
N VAL A 235 -15.50 -6.70 -23.97
CA VAL A 235 -16.79 -6.42 -24.61
C VAL A 235 -16.51 -6.21 -26.12
#